data_76cbd4f9ecafb7c97d11441ab86b8c29
#
_entry.id   76cbd4f9ecafb7c97d11441ab86b8c29
#
_cell.length_a   1.000
_cell.length_b   1.000
_cell.length_c   1.000
_cell.angle_alpha   90.00
_cell.angle_beta   90.00
_cell.angle_gamma   90.00
#
_symmetry.space_group_name_H-M   'P 1'
#
loop_
_entity.id
_entity.type
_entity.pdbx_description
1 polymer ?
#
loop_
_entity_poly.entity_id
_entity_poly.type
_entity_poly.pdbx_seq_one_letter_code
_entity_poly.pdbx_strand_id
1 'polypeptide(L)'
;MSVQDQPTITSAYRSVGVTFESLVCNSDVFRETLRLAASAASKDVSILLLGETGTGKNLIAQAIHNASRRHNKPFVSVNCSAIPDTLLEAELFGSEKGAYTSADKLRRGKFELADSGTLFLDEIGDMSAVAQAKVLRAFEYRQFERVGGEQTLHTDVRIIAATNRSMEQLLTSGKFREDLFYRMNEFTIEVPPLRRRKAEIEPLSKHFIKECNERFGTHIKGIEPAAMQRMQTHEWPGNVRELRAVIKRACVSAPADMIRAEDLRLAVAPTASDEVPAAGDASLAGMEARHIDKVLKQTGWNKKETSSLLGISRPTLDRKISEYNLKKPE
;
A
#
# COMPACT_ATOMS: atom_id res chain seq x y z
N MET A 1 46.07 -18.23 9.07
CA MET A 1 44.63 -18.53 8.95
C MET A 1 43.95 -17.22 8.64
N SER A 2 43.57 -17.05 7.39
CA SER A 2 43.05 -15.83 6.81
C SER A 2 41.63 -15.59 7.33
N VAL A 3 41.37 -14.39 7.85
CA VAL A 3 40.06 -13.85 8.16
C VAL A 3 39.30 -13.72 6.85
N GLN A 4 38.32 -14.62 6.64
CA GLN A 4 37.43 -14.55 5.49
C GLN A 4 36.61 -13.26 5.58
N ASP A 5 36.70 -12.44 4.53
CA ASP A 5 35.87 -11.26 4.28
C ASP A 5 34.39 -11.61 4.42
N GLN A 6 33.78 -11.23 5.52
CA GLN A 6 32.34 -11.12 5.59
C GLN A 6 31.94 -9.96 4.70
N PRO A 7 30.98 -10.12 3.77
CA PRO A 7 30.51 -9.01 2.93
C PRO A 7 29.99 -7.90 3.85
N THR A 8 30.59 -6.75 3.71
CA THR A 8 30.27 -5.55 4.50
C THR A 8 28.77 -5.30 4.37
N ILE A 9 28.05 -5.29 5.50
CA ILE A 9 26.59 -5.12 5.63
C ILE A 9 26.07 -3.91 4.81
N THR A 10 26.92 -2.95 4.51
CA THR A 10 26.66 -1.75 3.71
C THR A 10 26.22 -2.03 2.26
N SER A 11 26.56 -3.17 1.65
CA SER A 11 26.19 -3.47 0.25
C SER A 11 24.74 -3.93 0.10
N ALA A 12 24.15 -4.53 1.13
CA ALA A 12 22.78 -5.07 1.09
C ALA A 12 21.70 -3.98 1.17
N TYR A 13 22.04 -2.77 1.62
CA TYR A 13 21.10 -1.67 1.84
C TYR A 13 21.33 -0.47 0.89
N ARG A 14 22.10 -0.63 -0.18
CA ARG A 14 22.20 0.40 -1.21
C ARG A 14 20.93 0.37 -2.06
N SER A 15 20.26 1.53 -2.18
CA SER A 15 19.15 1.68 -3.12
C SER A 15 19.74 1.68 -4.54
N VAL A 16 19.54 0.59 -5.27
CA VAL A 16 20.11 0.45 -6.62
C VAL A 16 19.20 1.17 -7.61
N GLY A 17 19.69 2.28 -8.16
CA GLY A 17 19.29 2.72 -9.49
C GLY A 17 17.98 3.53 -9.65
N VAL A 18 17.17 3.77 -8.60
CA VAL A 18 15.94 4.58 -8.75
C VAL A 18 16.27 6.07 -8.62
N THR A 19 16.19 6.80 -9.73
CA THR A 19 16.31 8.27 -9.77
C THR A 19 15.00 8.90 -10.20
N PHE A 20 14.86 10.22 -10.05
CA PHE A 20 13.67 10.93 -10.52
C PHE A 20 13.47 10.77 -12.04
N GLU A 21 14.55 10.71 -12.82
CA GLU A 21 14.55 10.52 -14.27
C GLU A 21 14.10 9.10 -14.66
N SER A 22 14.29 8.11 -13.78
CA SER A 22 13.83 6.74 -14.01
C SER A 22 12.33 6.56 -13.79
N LEU A 23 11.67 7.54 -13.16
CA LEU A 23 10.23 7.50 -12.91
C LEU A 23 9.46 7.96 -14.13
N VAL A 24 8.48 7.16 -14.55
CA VAL A 24 7.59 7.53 -15.65
C VAL A 24 6.71 8.71 -15.22
N CYS A 25 6.86 9.84 -15.91
CA CYS A 25 6.19 11.09 -15.58
C CYS A 25 5.78 11.86 -16.85
N ASN A 26 4.49 11.79 -17.20
CA ASN A 26 3.92 12.45 -18.37
C ASN A 26 2.84 13.49 -18.02
N SER A 27 2.29 13.44 -16.78
CA SER A 27 1.28 14.40 -16.33
C SER A 27 1.91 15.57 -15.57
N ASP A 28 1.33 16.75 -15.69
CA ASP A 28 1.78 17.94 -14.97
C ASP A 28 1.60 17.79 -13.45
N VAL A 29 0.52 17.14 -13.03
CA VAL A 29 0.24 16.88 -11.61
C VAL A 29 1.34 16.02 -10.96
N PHE A 30 1.80 14.98 -11.65
CA PHE A 30 2.86 14.14 -11.10
C PHE A 30 4.24 14.79 -11.23
N ARG A 31 4.46 15.58 -12.29
CA ARG A 31 5.68 16.39 -12.46
C ARG A 31 5.87 17.37 -11.31
N GLU A 32 4.79 18.02 -10.86
CA GLU A 32 4.84 18.90 -9.70
C GLU A 32 5.17 18.14 -8.42
N THR A 33 4.57 16.95 -8.20
CA THR A 33 4.92 16.06 -7.08
C THR A 33 6.41 15.71 -7.08
N LEU A 34 6.97 15.34 -8.24
CA LEU A 34 8.39 15.00 -8.35
C LEU A 34 9.29 16.23 -8.16
N ARG A 35 8.87 17.41 -8.61
CA ARG A 35 9.59 18.67 -8.39
C ARG A 35 9.68 19.01 -6.90
N LEU A 36 8.58 18.87 -6.16
CA LEU A 36 8.56 19.04 -4.70
C LEU A 36 9.47 18.02 -4.00
N ALA A 37 9.41 16.76 -4.43
CA ALA A 37 10.26 15.69 -3.90
C ALA A 37 11.75 15.97 -4.13
N ALA A 38 12.12 16.41 -5.33
CA ALA A 38 13.50 16.78 -5.66
C ALA A 38 14.00 17.98 -4.85
N SER A 39 13.14 18.99 -4.63
CA SER A 39 13.47 20.15 -3.78
C SER A 39 13.75 19.73 -2.34
N ALA A 40 12.92 18.83 -1.77
CA ALA A 40 13.10 18.32 -0.41
C ALA A 40 14.29 17.36 -0.30
N ALA A 41 14.67 16.67 -1.38
CA ALA A 41 15.78 15.72 -1.37
C ALA A 41 17.12 16.35 -0.95
N SER A 42 17.41 17.58 -1.43
CA SER A 42 18.65 18.31 -1.15
C SER A 42 18.76 18.79 0.30
N LYS A 43 17.66 18.82 1.04
CA LYS A 43 17.56 19.28 2.44
C LYS A 43 17.50 18.07 3.37
N ASP A 44 18.10 18.19 4.56
CA ASP A 44 18.07 17.11 5.57
C ASP A 44 16.84 17.24 6.48
N VAL A 45 15.65 17.30 5.86
CA VAL A 45 14.35 17.39 6.53
C VAL A 45 13.63 16.06 6.48
N SER A 46 12.72 15.82 7.42
CA SER A 46 11.81 14.69 7.38
C SER A 46 10.72 14.91 6.31
N ILE A 47 10.32 13.84 5.67
CA ILE A 47 9.33 13.89 4.58
C ILE A 47 8.20 12.91 4.87
N LEU A 48 6.96 13.41 4.75
CA LEU A 48 5.75 12.60 4.83
C LEU A 48 5.12 12.44 3.44
N LEU A 49 5.10 11.22 2.92
CA LEU A 49 4.47 10.86 1.64
C LEU A 49 3.04 10.39 1.88
N LEU A 50 2.06 11.16 1.44
CA LEU A 50 0.65 10.82 1.50
C LEU A 50 0.16 10.32 0.15
N GLY A 51 -0.65 9.25 0.13
CA GLY A 51 -1.25 8.77 -1.11
C GLY A 51 -1.73 7.34 -1.01
N GLU A 52 -2.61 6.97 -1.90
CA GLU A 52 -3.22 5.64 -1.94
C GLU A 52 -2.19 4.52 -2.09
N THR A 53 -2.60 3.32 -1.71
CA THR A 53 -1.78 2.12 -1.91
C THR A 53 -1.48 1.91 -3.39
N GLY A 54 -0.23 1.57 -3.71
CA GLY A 54 0.18 1.28 -5.09
C GLY A 54 0.47 2.51 -5.96
N THR A 55 0.48 3.73 -5.42
CA THR A 55 0.82 4.97 -6.16
C THR A 55 2.30 5.15 -6.47
N GLY A 56 3.19 4.38 -5.81
CA GLY A 56 4.64 4.45 -6.02
C GLY A 56 5.42 5.21 -4.95
N LYS A 57 4.85 5.43 -3.74
CA LYS A 57 5.51 6.12 -2.61
C LYS A 57 6.92 5.59 -2.32
N ASN A 58 7.11 4.27 -2.38
CA ASN A 58 8.42 3.63 -2.15
C ASN A 58 9.47 4.07 -3.21
N LEU A 59 9.10 4.12 -4.48
CA LEU A 59 10.01 4.56 -5.55
C LEU A 59 10.36 6.04 -5.40
N ILE A 60 9.40 6.88 -4.98
CA ILE A 60 9.65 8.30 -4.70
C ILE A 60 10.59 8.44 -3.51
N ALA A 61 10.40 7.66 -2.42
CA ALA A 61 11.30 7.67 -1.27
C ALA A 61 12.75 7.28 -1.64
N GLN A 62 12.91 6.27 -2.50
CA GLN A 62 14.22 5.87 -3.03
C GLN A 62 14.85 6.97 -3.89
N ALA A 63 14.06 7.61 -4.79
CA ALA A 63 14.55 8.72 -5.60
C ALA A 63 14.98 9.92 -4.75
N ILE A 64 14.22 10.24 -3.68
CA ILE A 64 14.56 11.28 -2.71
C ILE A 64 15.91 10.95 -2.04
N HIS A 65 16.08 9.71 -1.56
CA HIS A 65 17.34 9.30 -0.94
C HIS A 65 18.51 9.42 -1.92
N ASN A 66 18.37 8.91 -3.15
CA ASN A 66 19.43 8.91 -4.17
C ASN A 66 19.80 10.33 -4.64
N ALA A 67 18.89 11.29 -4.57
CA ALA A 67 19.14 12.70 -4.86
C ALA A 67 19.60 13.51 -3.63
N SER A 68 19.73 12.88 -2.45
CA SER A 68 20.11 13.55 -1.20
C SER A 68 21.60 13.56 -0.95
N ARG A 69 22.02 14.32 0.07
CA ARG A 69 23.40 14.30 0.58
C ARG A 69 23.81 12.94 1.15
N ARG A 70 22.81 12.09 1.49
CA ARG A 70 23.01 10.75 2.06
C ARG A 70 22.95 9.63 0.99
N HIS A 71 23.01 9.94 -0.31
CA HIS A 71 22.88 8.99 -1.42
C HIS A 71 23.83 7.80 -1.38
N ASN A 72 25.04 7.95 -0.79
CA ASN A 72 26.04 6.91 -0.62
C ASN A 72 25.94 6.16 0.73
N LYS A 73 24.93 6.49 1.55
CA LYS A 73 24.66 5.90 2.86
C LYS A 73 23.54 4.86 2.76
N PRO A 74 23.30 4.07 3.83
CA PRO A 74 22.23 3.09 3.81
C PRO A 74 20.84 3.70 3.56
N PHE A 75 20.03 3.02 2.73
CA PHE A 75 18.59 3.22 2.63
C PHE A 75 17.90 1.99 3.20
N VAL A 76 17.30 2.12 4.37
CA VAL A 76 16.64 1.01 5.05
C VAL A 76 15.13 1.24 5.00
N SER A 77 14.38 0.27 4.48
CA SER A 77 12.93 0.34 4.36
C SER A 77 12.26 -0.64 5.33
N VAL A 78 11.20 -0.18 5.98
CA VAL A 78 10.35 -0.98 6.86
C VAL A 78 8.90 -0.73 6.47
N ASN A 79 8.16 -1.81 6.22
CA ASN A 79 6.71 -1.74 6.08
C ASN A 79 6.07 -2.09 7.43
N CYS A 80 5.46 -1.10 8.09
CA CYS A 80 4.92 -1.25 9.44
C CYS A 80 3.67 -2.13 9.47
N SER A 81 2.88 -2.18 8.40
CA SER A 81 1.68 -3.02 8.32
C SER A 81 1.99 -4.51 8.07
N ALA A 82 3.18 -4.83 7.56
CA ALA A 82 3.56 -6.21 7.24
C ALA A 82 4.13 -6.98 8.44
N ILE A 83 4.40 -6.31 9.56
CA ILE A 83 5.05 -6.87 10.75
C ILE A 83 4.05 -6.81 11.91
N PRO A 84 3.79 -7.93 12.62
CA PRO A 84 2.98 -7.90 13.84
C PRO A 84 3.54 -6.90 14.86
N ASP A 85 2.66 -6.17 15.56
CA ASP A 85 3.04 -5.12 16.52
C ASP A 85 4.07 -5.59 17.55
N THR A 86 3.94 -6.82 18.04
CA THR A 86 4.86 -7.41 19.00
C THR A 86 6.29 -7.62 18.49
N LEU A 87 6.46 -7.70 17.16
CA LEU A 87 7.75 -7.86 16.49
C LEU A 87 8.27 -6.55 15.88
N LEU A 88 7.39 -5.58 15.65
CA LEU A 88 7.75 -4.32 15.01
C LEU A 88 8.80 -3.55 15.83
N GLU A 89 8.65 -3.54 17.16
CA GLU A 89 9.64 -2.92 18.04
C GLU A 89 11.02 -3.58 17.91
N ALA A 90 11.07 -4.91 17.94
CA ALA A 90 12.33 -5.65 17.81
C ALA A 90 12.97 -5.47 16.41
N GLU A 91 12.16 -5.34 15.36
CA GLU A 91 12.67 -5.03 14.02
C GLU A 91 13.19 -3.59 13.94
N LEU A 92 12.50 -2.60 14.51
CA LEU A 92 12.91 -1.20 14.46
C LEU A 92 14.15 -0.94 15.32
N PHE A 93 14.15 -1.39 16.57
CA PHE A 93 15.16 -1.03 17.58
C PHE A 93 16.16 -2.13 17.87
N GLY A 94 15.93 -3.36 17.38
CA GLY A 94 16.74 -4.51 17.71
C GLY A 94 16.34 -5.15 19.04
N SER A 95 16.98 -6.26 19.38
CA SER A 95 16.74 -7.00 20.63
C SER A 95 18.01 -7.55 21.21
N GLU A 96 18.11 -7.50 22.52
CA GLU A 96 19.15 -8.20 23.28
C GLU A 96 18.82 -9.71 23.38
N LYS A 97 19.85 -10.51 23.65
CA LYS A 97 19.65 -11.93 23.90
C LYS A 97 18.73 -12.13 25.11
N GLY A 98 17.69 -12.94 24.96
CA GLY A 98 16.71 -13.21 26.02
C GLY A 98 15.58 -12.19 26.15
N ALA A 99 15.50 -11.20 25.28
CA ALA A 99 14.44 -10.17 25.31
C ALA A 99 13.02 -10.76 25.15
N TYR A 100 12.90 -11.90 24.48
CA TYR A 100 11.67 -12.67 24.33
C TYR A 100 12.01 -14.17 24.13
N THR A 101 11.03 -15.06 24.23
CA THR A 101 11.22 -16.52 24.27
C THR A 101 12.05 -17.12 23.13
N SER A 102 12.14 -16.47 21.98
CA SER A 102 12.92 -16.89 20.81
C SER A 102 14.12 -15.98 20.50
N ALA A 103 14.51 -15.10 21.41
CA ALA A 103 15.66 -14.19 21.23
C ALA A 103 16.99 -14.85 21.63
N ASP A 104 17.45 -15.83 20.84
CA ASP A 104 18.68 -16.57 21.14
C ASP A 104 19.98 -15.77 20.96
N LYS A 105 19.92 -14.69 20.14
CA LYS A 105 21.07 -13.86 19.77
C LYS A 105 20.68 -12.39 19.76
N LEU A 106 21.67 -11.52 20.00
CA LEU A 106 21.53 -10.09 19.75
C LEU A 106 21.17 -9.84 18.27
N ARG A 107 20.12 -9.01 18.02
CA ARG A 107 19.70 -8.58 16.67
C ARG A 107 19.75 -7.06 16.59
N ARG A 108 20.42 -6.56 15.57
CA ARG A 108 20.46 -5.12 15.27
C ARG A 108 19.15 -4.67 14.66
N GLY A 109 18.64 -3.52 15.12
CA GLY A 109 17.42 -2.90 14.61
C GLY A 109 17.63 -2.07 13.34
N LYS A 110 16.52 -1.69 12.70
CA LYS A 110 16.55 -0.87 11.47
C LYS A 110 17.13 0.52 11.71
N PHE A 111 16.94 1.11 12.90
CA PHE A 111 17.59 2.36 13.27
C PHE A 111 19.12 2.25 13.29
N GLU A 112 19.66 1.15 13.82
CA GLU A 112 21.10 0.90 13.78
C GLU A 112 21.62 0.69 12.35
N LEU A 113 20.84 -0.02 11.52
CA LEU A 113 21.21 -0.34 10.14
C LEU A 113 21.12 0.89 9.23
N ALA A 114 20.25 1.85 9.57
CA ALA A 114 20.05 3.10 8.84
C ALA A 114 20.99 4.23 9.31
N ASP A 115 21.85 3.97 10.28
CA ASP A 115 22.68 5.03 10.87
C ASP A 115 23.48 5.79 9.80
N SER A 116 23.52 7.11 9.94
CA SER A 116 24.07 8.08 8.97
C SER A 116 23.37 8.09 7.60
N GLY A 117 22.31 7.30 7.40
CA GLY A 117 21.56 7.09 6.17
C GLY A 117 20.14 7.60 6.22
N THR A 118 19.24 6.84 5.58
CA THR A 118 17.80 7.14 5.50
C THR A 118 17.00 5.93 5.94
N LEU A 119 16.06 6.13 6.84
CA LEU A 119 15.05 5.14 7.23
C LEU A 119 13.71 5.51 6.57
N PHE A 120 13.21 4.61 5.74
CA PHE A 120 11.89 4.73 5.12
C PHE A 120 10.89 3.88 5.89
N LEU A 121 9.91 4.55 6.50
CA LEU A 121 8.82 3.93 7.26
C LEU A 121 7.55 3.95 6.40
N ASP A 122 7.21 2.81 5.82
CA ASP A 122 5.99 2.68 5.00
C ASP A 122 4.81 2.26 5.87
N GLU A 123 3.63 2.81 5.57
CA GLU A 123 2.35 2.60 6.28
C GLU A 123 2.45 2.89 7.80
N ILE A 124 2.99 4.08 8.14
CA ILE A 124 3.17 4.51 9.54
C ILE A 124 1.86 4.59 10.34
N GLY A 125 0.73 4.80 9.65
CA GLY A 125 -0.60 4.83 10.27
C GLY A 125 -1.04 3.50 10.90
N ASP A 126 -0.28 2.44 10.70
CA ASP A 126 -0.52 1.11 11.27
C ASP A 126 0.34 0.82 12.51
N MET A 127 1.23 1.73 12.92
CA MET A 127 2.04 1.55 14.10
C MET A 127 1.22 1.56 15.38
N SER A 128 1.55 0.67 16.34
CA SER A 128 1.02 0.74 17.69
C SER A 128 1.48 2.00 18.44
N ALA A 129 0.71 2.42 19.44
CA ALA A 129 1.06 3.60 20.25
C ALA A 129 2.43 3.49 20.93
N VAL A 130 2.84 2.26 21.30
CA VAL A 130 4.15 1.99 21.92
C VAL A 130 5.27 2.20 20.90
N ALA A 131 5.13 1.65 19.68
CA ALA A 131 6.10 1.85 18.61
C ALA A 131 6.23 3.34 18.23
N GLN A 132 5.11 4.07 18.15
CA GLN A 132 5.10 5.51 17.88
C GLN A 132 5.90 6.30 18.93
N ALA A 133 5.74 6.00 20.23
CA ALA A 133 6.47 6.68 21.30
C ALA A 133 7.97 6.43 21.23
N LYS A 134 8.39 5.20 20.93
CA LYS A 134 9.81 4.86 20.77
C LYS A 134 10.42 5.48 19.51
N VAL A 135 9.68 5.50 18.39
CA VAL A 135 10.11 6.18 17.15
C VAL A 135 10.29 7.67 17.40
N LEU A 136 9.36 8.33 18.10
CA LEU A 136 9.48 9.73 18.46
C LEU A 136 10.78 9.98 19.25
N ARG A 137 11.02 9.18 20.29
CA ARG A 137 12.24 9.31 21.12
C ARG A 137 13.52 9.14 20.30
N ALA A 138 13.57 8.11 19.44
CA ALA A 138 14.71 7.88 18.56
C ALA A 138 14.94 9.01 17.55
N PHE A 139 13.87 9.60 17.04
CA PHE A 139 13.93 10.68 16.08
C PHE A 139 14.28 12.04 16.73
N GLU A 140 13.69 12.36 17.88
CA GLU A 140 13.87 13.65 18.55
C GLU A 140 15.22 13.75 19.26
N TYR A 141 15.57 12.71 20.04
CA TYR A 141 16.77 12.71 20.87
C TYR A 141 17.96 11.99 20.22
N ARG A 142 17.75 11.38 19.02
CA ARG A 142 18.77 10.56 18.32
C ARG A 142 19.30 9.41 19.19
N GLN A 143 18.46 8.91 20.08
CA GLN A 143 18.80 7.88 21.08
C GLN A 143 17.68 6.86 21.19
N PHE A 144 18.04 5.61 21.33
CA PHE A 144 17.11 4.52 21.59
C PHE A 144 17.80 3.38 22.35
N GLU A 145 17.00 2.46 22.85
CA GLU A 145 17.46 1.23 23.51
C GLU A 145 16.89 0.03 22.76
N ARG A 146 17.64 -1.06 22.71
CA ARG A 146 17.13 -2.34 22.18
C ARG A 146 16.06 -2.91 23.09
N VAL A 147 15.20 -3.71 22.53
CA VAL A 147 14.19 -4.45 23.33
C VAL A 147 14.91 -5.38 24.31
N GLY A 148 14.58 -5.26 25.60
CA GLY A 148 15.25 -6.01 26.69
C GLY A 148 16.66 -5.52 27.06
N GLY A 149 17.12 -4.41 26.50
CA GLY A 149 18.42 -3.81 26.83
C GLY A 149 18.28 -2.50 27.60
N GLU A 150 19.33 -2.13 28.33
CA GLU A 150 19.45 -0.86 29.06
C GLU A 150 20.48 0.09 28.42
N GLN A 151 21.21 -0.40 27.40
CA GLN A 151 22.23 0.41 26.74
C GLN A 151 21.59 1.40 25.79
N THR A 152 21.84 2.70 26.03
CA THR A 152 21.45 3.75 25.11
C THR A 152 22.36 3.77 23.87
N LEU A 153 21.78 3.68 22.70
CA LEU A 153 22.42 3.74 21.40
C LEU A 153 22.11 5.09 20.74
N HIS A 154 23.08 5.61 19.99
CA HIS A 154 22.92 6.86 19.23
C HIS A 154 22.73 6.54 17.75
N THR A 155 21.93 7.37 17.06
CA THR A 155 21.73 7.24 15.62
C THR A 155 21.47 8.60 14.97
N ASP A 156 22.01 8.81 13.78
CA ASP A 156 21.74 9.98 12.94
C ASP A 156 21.03 9.54 11.66
N VAL A 157 19.73 9.44 11.72
CA VAL A 157 18.91 8.91 10.62
C VAL A 157 18.00 9.99 10.06
N ARG A 158 18.00 10.17 8.73
CA ARG A 158 16.95 10.91 8.04
C ARG A 158 15.71 10.04 7.91
N ILE A 159 14.53 10.57 8.29
CA ILE A 159 13.27 9.82 8.17
C ILE A 159 12.50 10.27 6.93
N ILE A 160 12.03 9.28 6.16
CA ILE A 160 10.98 9.43 5.16
C ILE A 160 9.85 8.51 5.60
N ALA A 161 8.66 9.06 5.82
CA ALA A 161 7.49 8.32 6.25
C ALA A 161 6.44 8.27 5.13
N ALA A 162 5.64 7.20 5.06
CA ALA A 162 4.56 7.09 4.09
C ALA A 162 3.31 6.47 4.72
N THR A 163 2.14 6.90 4.25
CA THR A 163 0.86 6.28 4.63
C THR A 163 -0.18 6.46 3.53
N ASN A 164 -1.13 5.53 3.47
CA ASN A 164 -2.34 5.62 2.65
C ASN A 164 -3.56 6.08 3.47
N ARG A 165 -3.44 6.18 4.79
CA ARG A 165 -4.52 6.58 5.69
C ARG A 165 -4.62 8.10 5.81
N SER A 166 -5.80 8.61 6.06
CA SER A 166 -6.02 10.02 6.43
C SER A 166 -5.38 10.31 7.78
N MET A 167 -4.34 11.14 7.79
CA MET A 167 -3.68 11.58 9.03
C MET A 167 -4.65 12.35 9.92
N GLU A 168 -5.56 13.13 9.35
CA GLU A 168 -6.59 13.85 10.09
C GLU A 168 -7.49 12.90 10.90
N GLN A 169 -7.96 11.80 10.26
CA GLN A 169 -8.75 10.80 10.95
C GLN A 169 -7.97 10.05 12.03
N LEU A 170 -6.68 9.77 11.79
CA LEU A 170 -5.82 9.08 12.76
C LEU A 170 -5.57 9.97 13.99
N LEU A 171 -5.33 11.26 13.81
CA LEU A 171 -5.13 12.23 14.88
C LEU A 171 -6.42 12.42 15.68
N THR A 172 -7.55 12.69 15.01
CA THR A 172 -8.85 12.90 15.67
C THR A 172 -9.30 11.67 16.47
N SER A 173 -9.00 10.46 15.98
CA SER A 173 -9.32 9.21 16.70
C SER A 173 -8.31 8.83 17.78
N GLY A 174 -7.24 9.59 17.99
CA GLY A 174 -6.17 9.28 18.94
C GLY A 174 -5.34 8.04 18.57
N LYS A 175 -5.46 7.52 17.34
CA LYS A 175 -4.68 6.37 16.86
C LYS A 175 -3.25 6.73 16.46
N PHE A 176 -3.00 8.00 16.21
CA PHE A 176 -1.66 8.52 15.93
C PHE A 176 -1.34 9.68 16.86
N ARG A 177 -0.12 9.72 17.38
CA ARG A 177 0.33 10.75 18.31
C ARG A 177 0.58 12.06 17.56
N GLU A 178 0.05 13.18 18.11
CA GLU A 178 0.24 14.50 17.52
C GLU A 178 1.70 14.94 17.52
N ASP A 179 2.45 14.66 18.61
CA ASP A 179 3.86 15.03 18.74
C ASP A 179 4.73 14.35 17.65
N LEU A 180 4.51 13.06 17.40
CA LEU A 180 5.20 12.34 16.34
C LEU A 180 4.80 12.86 14.95
N PHE A 181 3.51 13.17 14.75
CA PHE A 181 3.04 13.73 13.47
C PHE A 181 3.75 15.05 13.16
N TYR A 182 3.74 16.03 14.08
CA TYR A 182 4.39 17.31 13.83
C TYR A 182 5.89 17.18 13.60
N ARG A 183 6.54 16.22 14.24
CA ARG A 183 7.96 15.97 14.05
C ARG A 183 8.28 15.34 12.69
N MET A 184 7.41 14.45 12.18
CA MET A 184 7.57 13.83 10.85
C MET A 184 7.11 14.71 9.70
N ASN A 185 6.21 15.65 9.96
CA ASN A 185 5.55 16.48 8.97
C ASN A 185 6.27 17.81 8.72
N GLU A 186 7.61 17.79 8.63
CA GLU A 186 8.36 18.98 8.23
C GLU A 186 8.12 19.32 6.74
N PHE A 187 7.94 18.31 5.92
CA PHE A 187 7.62 18.46 4.50
C PHE A 187 6.67 17.36 4.02
N THR A 188 5.46 17.75 3.64
CA THR A 188 4.44 16.81 3.12
C THR A 188 4.42 16.81 1.61
N ILE A 189 4.33 15.62 1.01
CA ILE A 189 4.19 15.41 -0.43
C ILE A 189 3.00 14.50 -0.68
N GLU A 190 2.00 15.00 -1.40
CA GLU A 190 0.87 14.19 -1.85
C GLU A 190 1.21 13.50 -3.17
N VAL A 191 1.07 12.19 -3.21
CA VAL A 191 1.27 11.37 -4.40
C VAL A 191 -0.08 11.10 -5.04
N PRO A 192 -0.36 11.68 -6.22
CA PRO A 192 -1.67 11.57 -6.85
C PRO A 192 -1.98 10.12 -7.26
N PRO A 193 -3.24 9.68 -7.13
CA PRO A 193 -3.67 8.37 -7.63
C PRO A 193 -3.63 8.32 -9.16
N LEU A 194 -3.52 7.11 -9.73
CA LEU A 194 -3.34 6.91 -11.18
C LEU A 194 -4.48 7.51 -12.01
N ARG A 195 -5.73 7.49 -11.49
CA ARG A 195 -6.89 8.14 -12.16
C ARG A 195 -6.74 9.65 -12.34
N ARG A 196 -5.90 10.33 -11.55
CA ARG A 196 -5.58 11.76 -11.69
C ARG A 196 -4.37 12.02 -12.59
N ARG A 197 -3.67 10.95 -13.03
CA ARG A 197 -2.49 11.03 -13.92
C ARG A 197 -2.57 10.00 -15.05
N LYS A 198 -3.71 9.97 -15.75
CA LYS A 198 -4.01 9.00 -16.81
C LYS A 198 -3.01 9.01 -17.98
N ALA A 199 -2.30 10.13 -18.18
CA ALA A 199 -1.23 10.25 -19.17
C ALA A 199 -0.06 9.28 -18.94
N GLU A 200 0.08 8.72 -17.74
CA GLU A 200 1.12 7.73 -17.44
C GLU A 200 0.69 6.28 -17.75
N ILE A 201 -0.60 6.02 -17.96
CA ILE A 201 -1.10 4.65 -18.19
C ILE A 201 -0.40 4.00 -19.39
N GLU A 202 -0.33 4.69 -20.51
CA GLU A 202 0.30 4.15 -21.72
C GLU A 202 1.82 3.94 -21.55
N PRO A 203 2.63 4.91 -21.11
CA PRO A 203 4.06 4.71 -20.93
C PRO A 203 4.39 3.68 -19.83
N LEU A 204 3.63 3.64 -18.74
CA LEU A 204 3.78 2.60 -17.71
C LEU A 204 3.47 1.20 -18.29
N SER A 205 2.42 1.10 -19.10
CA SER A 205 2.06 -0.17 -19.73
C SER A 205 3.15 -0.67 -20.68
N LYS A 206 3.72 0.22 -21.50
CA LYS A 206 4.87 -0.10 -22.36
C LYS A 206 6.08 -0.58 -21.55
N HIS A 207 6.37 0.10 -20.44
CA HIS A 207 7.44 -0.29 -19.53
C HIS A 207 7.19 -1.69 -18.94
N PHE A 208 5.98 -1.99 -18.48
CA PHE A 208 5.66 -3.31 -17.91
C PHE A 208 5.63 -4.43 -18.95
N ILE A 209 5.20 -4.15 -20.20
CA ILE A 209 5.30 -5.10 -21.30
C ILE A 209 6.76 -5.46 -21.56
N LYS A 210 7.65 -4.47 -21.64
CA LYS A 210 9.09 -4.69 -21.81
C LYS A 210 9.65 -5.58 -20.69
N GLU A 211 9.34 -5.24 -19.44
CA GLU A 211 9.73 -6.07 -18.28
C GLU A 211 9.22 -7.53 -18.39
N CYS A 212 7.98 -7.70 -18.85
CA CYS A 212 7.39 -9.02 -19.02
C CYS A 212 8.07 -9.82 -20.16
N ASN A 213 8.34 -9.18 -21.29
CA ASN A 213 9.03 -9.81 -22.42
C ASN A 213 10.43 -10.29 -22.00
N GLU A 214 11.18 -9.45 -21.28
CA GLU A 214 12.53 -9.82 -20.80
C GLU A 214 12.48 -10.94 -19.77
N ARG A 215 11.52 -10.93 -18.86
CA ARG A 215 11.46 -11.88 -17.75
C ARG A 215 10.83 -13.23 -18.09
N PHE A 216 9.81 -13.23 -18.95
CA PHE A 216 9.01 -14.43 -19.27
C PHE A 216 9.23 -14.94 -20.69
N GLY A 217 10.06 -14.28 -21.50
CA GLY A 217 10.27 -14.63 -22.90
C GLY A 217 9.03 -14.44 -23.76
N THR A 218 8.10 -13.54 -23.36
CA THR A 218 6.94 -13.19 -24.16
C THR A 218 7.33 -12.23 -25.28
N HIS A 219 6.53 -12.14 -26.34
CA HIS A 219 6.82 -11.30 -27.52
C HIS A 219 5.70 -10.29 -27.79
N ILE A 220 5.14 -9.74 -26.71
CA ILE A 220 4.07 -8.74 -26.81
C ILE A 220 4.65 -7.43 -27.36
N LYS A 221 4.08 -6.96 -28.49
CA LYS A 221 4.50 -5.73 -29.19
C LYS A 221 3.78 -4.49 -28.69
N GLY A 222 2.57 -4.65 -28.12
CA GLY A 222 1.78 -3.49 -27.67
C GLY A 222 0.40 -3.84 -27.18
N ILE A 223 -0.43 -2.82 -27.12
CA ILE A 223 -1.81 -2.86 -26.63
C ILE A 223 -2.72 -2.34 -27.75
N GLU A 224 -3.79 -3.05 -28.07
CA GLU A 224 -4.78 -2.58 -29.06
C GLU A 224 -5.50 -1.32 -28.58
N PRO A 225 -5.94 -0.43 -29.53
CA PRO A 225 -6.62 0.82 -29.18
C PRO A 225 -7.85 0.64 -28.29
N ALA A 226 -8.66 -0.38 -28.52
CA ALA A 226 -9.82 -0.71 -27.69
C ALA A 226 -9.45 -1.09 -26.27
N ALA A 227 -8.37 -1.85 -26.10
CA ALA A 227 -7.83 -2.20 -24.79
C ALA A 227 -7.28 -0.96 -24.06
N MET A 228 -6.54 -0.10 -24.74
CA MET A 228 -6.02 1.16 -24.21
C MET A 228 -7.15 2.09 -23.76
N GLN A 229 -8.20 2.24 -24.55
CA GLN A 229 -9.37 3.05 -24.19
C GLN A 229 -10.03 2.51 -22.90
N ARG A 230 -10.17 1.19 -22.80
CA ARG A 230 -10.71 0.55 -21.58
C ARG A 230 -9.84 0.81 -20.36
N MET A 231 -8.52 0.80 -20.51
CA MET A 231 -7.57 1.10 -19.42
C MET A 231 -7.64 2.58 -19.00
N GLN A 232 -7.84 3.52 -19.94
CA GLN A 232 -7.97 4.94 -19.64
C GLN A 232 -9.28 5.31 -18.93
N THR A 233 -10.35 4.52 -19.14
CA THR A 233 -11.64 4.73 -18.46
C THR A 233 -11.70 4.10 -17.06
N HIS A 234 -10.81 3.15 -16.76
CA HIS A 234 -10.77 2.47 -15.48
C HIS A 234 -10.25 3.37 -14.35
N GLU A 235 -10.80 3.22 -13.13
CA GLU A 235 -10.47 4.06 -11.96
C GLU A 235 -9.18 3.65 -11.23
N TRP A 236 -8.68 2.45 -11.47
CA TRP A 236 -7.43 1.94 -10.90
C TRP A 236 -7.36 2.04 -9.37
N PRO A 237 -8.25 1.39 -8.60
CA PRO A 237 -8.22 1.45 -7.14
C PRO A 237 -6.90 0.93 -6.54
N GLY A 238 -6.22 -0.01 -7.19
CA GLY A 238 -4.88 -0.48 -6.82
C GLY A 238 -3.74 0.29 -7.50
N ASN A 239 -4.06 1.40 -8.19
CA ASN A 239 -3.09 2.30 -8.82
C ASN A 239 -2.08 1.59 -9.75
N VAL A 240 -0.81 1.97 -9.70
CA VAL A 240 0.26 1.40 -10.53
C VAL A 240 0.51 -0.07 -10.20
N ARG A 241 0.26 -0.50 -8.95
CA ARG A 241 0.39 -1.92 -8.55
C ARG A 241 -0.65 -2.77 -9.28
N GLU A 242 -1.89 -2.31 -9.38
CA GLU A 242 -2.95 -2.97 -10.13
C GLU A 242 -2.65 -2.98 -11.63
N LEU A 243 -2.28 -1.84 -12.20
CA LEU A 243 -1.89 -1.72 -13.60
C LEU A 243 -0.80 -2.73 -13.98
N ARG A 244 0.27 -2.80 -13.19
CA ARG A 244 1.35 -3.79 -13.38
C ARG A 244 0.85 -5.22 -13.34
N ALA A 245 -0.03 -5.54 -12.38
CA ALA A 245 -0.61 -6.89 -12.26
C ALA A 245 -1.52 -7.26 -13.44
N VAL A 246 -2.31 -6.30 -13.93
CA VAL A 246 -3.17 -6.49 -15.13
C VAL A 246 -2.32 -6.73 -16.37
N ILE A 247 -1.34 -5.88 -16.64
CA ILE A 247 -0.43 -6.04 -17.79
C ILE A 247 0.33 -7.36 -17.71
N LYS A 248 0.87 -7.70 -16.52
CA LYS A 248 1.59 -8.97 -16.35
C LYS A 248 0.70 -10.18 -16.66
N ARG A 249 -0.55 -10.19 -16.17
CA ARG A 249 -1.49 -11.27 -16.49
C ARG A 249 -1.79 -11.33 -17.99
N ALA A 250 -2.08 -10.17 -18.60
CA ALA A 250 -2.33 -10.10 -20.04
C ALA A 250 -1.14 -10.62 -20.85
N CYS A 251 0.10 -10.22 -20.55
CA CYS A 251 1.30 -10.70 -21.25
C CYS A 251 1.48 -12.23 -21.18
N VAL A 252 1.13 -12.83 -20.03
CA VAL A 252 1.28 -14.29 -19.84
C VAL A 252 0.14 -15.07 -20.52
N SER A 253 -1.07 -14.49 -20.61
CA SER A 253 -2.27 -15.19 -21.13
C SER A 253 -2.66 -14.81 -22.56
N ALA A 254 -2.11 -13.73 -23.14
CA ALA A 254 -2.45 -13.31 -24.48
C ALA A 254 -2.02 -14.35 -25.53
N PRO A 255 -2.93 -14.78 -26.41
CA PRO A 255 -2.62 -15.76 -27.47
C PRO A 255 -1.90 -15.11 -28.67
N ALA A 256 -1.80 -13.80 -28.72
CA ALA A 256 -1.25 -13.01 -29.80
C ALA A 256 -0.13 -12.07 -29.31
N ASP A 257 0.52 -11.38 -30.22
CA ASP A 257 1.59 -10.40 -29.95
C ASP A 257 1.06 -9.01 -29.54
N MET A 258 -0.27 -8.84 -29.42
CA MET A 258 -0.94 -7.64 -28.96
C MET A 258 -1.92 -7.96 -27.83
N ILE A 259 -1.96 -7.10 -26.80
CA ILE A 259 -2.94 -7.21 -25.71
C ILE A 259 -4.27 -6.65 -26.18
N ARG A 260 -5.33 -7.46 -26.15
CA ARG A 260 -6.70 -7.11 -26.52
C ARG A 260 -7.53 -6.72 -25.31
N ALA A 261 -8.69 -6.12 -25.55
CA ALA A 261 -9.62 -5.75 -24.49
C ALA A 261 -10.11 -6.96 -23.66
N GLU A 262 -10.24 -8.13 -24.29
CA GLU A 262 -10.63 -9.40 -23.65
C GLU A 262 -9.54 -9.97 -22.73
N ASP A 263 -8.27 -9.69 -22.99
CA ASP A 263 -7.14 -10.13 -22.18
C ASP A 263 -7.03 -9.31 -20.88
N LEU A 264 -7.67 -8.14 -20.81
CA LEU A 264 -7.66 -7.26 -19.64
C LEU A 264 -8.69 -7.73 -18.61
N ARG A 265 -8.23 -8.46 -17.61
CA ARG A 265 -9.04 -8.78 -16.42
C ARG A 265 -8.96 -7.60 -15.44
N LEU A 266 -9.67 -6.52 -15.77
CA LEU A 266 -9.85 -5.40 -14.88
C LEU A 266 -10.80 -5.83 -13.75
N ALA A 267 -10.45 -5.52 -12.50
CA ALA A 267 -11.40 -5.67 -11.42
C ALA A 267 -12.60 -4.75 -11.76
N VAL A 268 -13.79 -5.33 -11.80
CA VAL A 268 -14.99 -4.50 -11.80
C VAL A 268 -14.91 -3.76 -10.47
N ALA A 269 -14.78 -2.43 -10.51
CA ALA A 269 -15.00 -1.64 -9.31
C ALA A 269 -16.34 -2.12 -8.75
N PRO A 270 -16.46 -2.42 -7.45
CA PRO A 270 -17.76 -2.67 -6.88
C PRO A 270 -18.61 -1.50 -7.33
N THR A 271 -19.55 -1.77 -8.22
CA THR A 271 -20.51 -0.76 -8.65
C THR A 271 -21.13 -0.27 -7.36
N ALA A 272 -21.37 1.03 -7.25
CA ALA A 272 -21.98 1.66 -6.08
C ALA A 272 -23.39 1.10 -5.72
N SER A 273 -23.78 0.00 -6.31
CA SER A 273 -24.93 -0.86 -5.99
C SER A 273 -24.62 -1.92 -4.91
N ASP A 274 -23.36 -2.16 -4.53
CA ASP A 274 -22.98 -2.81 -3.27
C ASP A 274 -22.62 -1.73 -2.23
N GLU A 275 -23.51 -0.74 -2.07
CA GLU A 275 -23.53 0.10 -0.87
C GLU A 275 -23.56 -0.85 0.34
N VAL A 276 -22.44 -0.89 1.08
CA VAL A 276 -22.49 -1.29 2.48
C VAL A 276 -23.42 -0.26 3.12
N PRO A 277 -24.66 -0.61 3.51
CA PRO A 277 -25.59 0.36 4.04
C PRO A 277 -24.94 1.02 5.25
N ALA A 278 -25.14 2.35 5.34
CA ALA A 278 -24.84 3.12 6.53
C ALA A 278 -25.25 2.34 7.78
N ALA A 279 -24.49 2.45 8.83
CA ALA A 279 -24.49 1.72 10.10
C ALA A 279 -25.87 1.70 10.83
N GLY A 280 -26.92 1.18 10.18
CA GLY A 280 -28.28 1.03 10.74
C GLY A 280 -28.76 -0.40 10.81
N ASP A 281 -28.25 -1.32 9.99
CA ASP A 281 -28.84 -2.65 9.88
C ASP A 281 -27.82 -3.74 9.47
N ALA A 282 -26.70 -3.80 10.16
CA ALA A 282 -25.71 -4.89 10.03
C ALA A 282 -26.13 -6.14 10.83
N SER A 283 -27.40 -6.23 11.27
CA SER A 283 -27.91 -7.41 11.94
C SER A 283 -28.05 -8.58 10.95
N LEU A 284 -27.93 -9.82 11.43
CA LEU A 284 -28.18 -11.02 10.64
C LEU A 284 -29.57 -11.00 10.01
N ALA A 285 -30.58 -10.47 10.75
CA ALA A 285 -31.95 -10.29 10.27
C ALA A 285 -32.03 -9.31 9.09
N GLY A 286 -31.31 -8.18 9.14
CA GLY A 286 -31.27 -7.22 8.03
C GLY A 286 -30.55 -7.76 6.80
N MET A 287 -29.50 -8.55 6.95
CA MET A 287 -28.83 -9.22 5.83
C MET A 287 -29.73 -10.29 5.21
N GLU A 288 -30.43 -11.06 6.02
CA GLU A 288 -31.36 -12.08 5.56
C GLU A 288 -32.55 -11.45 4.81
N ALA A 289 -33.13 -10.38 5.33
CA ALA A 289 -34.22 -9.64 4.69
C ALA A 289 -33.81 -9.14 3.29
N ARG A 290 -32.65 -8.52 3.16
CA ARG A 290 -32.13 -8.03 1.88
C ARG A 290 -31.87 -9.16 0.89
N HIS A 291 -31.31 -10.28 1.35
CA HIS A 291 -31.06 -11.42 0.48
C HIS A 291 -32.37 -12.03 -0.05
N ILE A 292 -33.38 -12.17 0.79
CA ILE A 292 -34.72 -12.64 0.41
C ILE A 292 -35.37 -11.68 -0.60
N ASP A 293 -35.31 -10.36 -0.35
CA ASP A 293 -35.86 -9.35 -1.25
C ASP A 293 -35.20 -9.36 -2.62
N LYS A 294 -33.88 -9.49 -2.66
CA LYS A 294 -33.09 -9.60 -3.88
C LYS A 294 -33.52 -10.82 -4.73
N VAL A 295 -33.66 -11.97 -4.11
CA VAL A 295 -34.05 -13.21 -4.83
C VAL A 295 -35.52 -13.13 -5.25
N LEU A 296 -36.44 -12.54 -4.45
CA LEU A 296 -37.81 -12.29 -4.83
C LEU A 296 -37.91 -11.39 -6.07
N LYS A 297 -37.13 -10.34 -6.16
CA LYS A 297 -37.04 -9.46 -7.34
C LYS A 297 -36.50 -10.18 -8.55
N GLN A 298 -35.48 -11.00 -8.40
CA GLN A 298 -34.88 -11.79 -9.49
C GLN A 298 -35.84 -12.83 -10.08
N THR A 299 -36.70 -13.43 -9.25
CA THR A 299 -37.68 -14.43 -9.66
C THR A 299 -39.05 -13.84 -10.00
N GLY A 300 -39.16 -12.51 -10.11
CA GLY A 300 -40.47 -11.85 -10.37
C GLY A 300 -41.54 -12.13 -9.31
N TRP A 301 -41.11 -12.35 -8.04
CA TRP A 301 -42.00 -12.72 -6.93
C TRP A 301 -42.64 -14.10 -7.06
N ASN A 302 -42.03 -15.02 -7.82
CA ASN A 302 -42.43 -16.42 -7.88
C ASN A 302 -41.97 -17.15 -6.60
N LYS A 303 -42.86 -17.28 -5.62
CA LYS A 303 -42.55 -17.86 -4.30
C LYS A 303 -42.07 -19.31 -4.36
N LYS A 304 -42.48 -20.08 -5.37
CA LYS A 304 -42.03 -21.47 -5.55
C LYS A 304 -40.56 -21.52 -5.98
N GLU A 305 -40.21 -20.72 -6.93
CA GLU A 305 -38.84 -20.63 -7.46
C GLU A 305 -37.90 -19.96 -6.42
N THR A 306 -38.34 -18.89 -5.78
CA THR A 306 -37.60 -18.23 -4.71
C THR A 306 -37.27 -19.18 -3.55
N SER A 307 -38.24 -19.96 -3.08
CA SER A 307 -38.02 -20.92 -2.00
C SER A 307 -37.01 -22.01 -2.38
N SER A 308 -37.07 -22.46 -3.62
CA SER A 308 -36.11 -23.44 -4.15
C SER A 308 -34.67 -22.87 -4.22
N LEU A 309 -34.49 -21.63 -4.72
CA LEU A 309 -33.20 -20.94 -4.80
C LEU A 309 -32.61 -20.63 -3.43
N LEU A 310 -33.45 -20.28 -2.46
CA LEU A 310 -33.01 -19.99 -1.09
C LEU A 310 -32.81 -21.24 -0.23
N GLY A 311 -33.20 -22.43 -0.72
CA GLY A 311 -33.08 -23.70 0.03
C GLY A 311 -33.96 -23.75 1.26
N ILE A 312 -35.10 -23.02 1.29
CA ILE A 312 -36.06 -22.98 2.42
C ILE A 312 -37.43 -23.44 1.97
N SER A 313 -38.27 -23.88 2.95
CA SER A 313 -39.64 -24.24 2.66
C SER A 313 -40.49 -23.03 2.32
N ARG A 314 -41.51 -23.20 1.46
CA ARG A 314 -42.46 -22.13 1.11
C ARG A 314 -43.14 -21.48 2.30
N PRO A 315 -43.59 -22.21 3.35
CA PRO A 315 -44.16 -21.63 4.57
C PRO A 315 -43.11 -20.76 5.31
N THR A 316 -41.84 -21.17 5.33
CA THR A 316 -40.74 -20.38 5.91
C THR A 316 -40.51 -19.07 5.16
N LEU A 317 -40.56 -19.11 3.82
CA LEU A 317 -40.45 -17.92 2.99
C LEU A 317 -41.62 -16.94 3.25
N ASP A 318 -42.86 -17.45 3.29
CA ASP A 318 -44.03 -16.61 3.55
C ASP A 318 -43.97 -15.94 4.93
N ARG A 319 -43.52 -16.67 5.95
CA ARG A 319 -43.31 -16.11 7.29
C ARG A 319 -42.29 -14.99 7.26
N LYS A 320 -41.14 -15.21 6.58
CA LYS A 320 -40.05 -14.20 6.49
C LYS A 320 -40.45 -12.98 5.67
N ILE A 321 -41.24 -13.14 4.61
CA ILE A 321 -41.81 -12.01 3.85
C ILE A 321 -42.66 -11.13 4.76
N SER A 322 -43.49 -11.75 5.62
CA SER A 322 -44.34 -11.03 6.58
C SER A 322 -43.50 -10.40 7.72
N GLU A 323 -42.55 -11.13 8.27
CA GLU A 323 -41.67 -10.70 9.36
C GLU A 323 -40.82 -9.45 8.95
N TYR A 324 -40.32 -9.44 7.72
CA TYR A 324 -39.47 -8.35 7.19
C TYR A 324 -40.26 -7.31 6.40
N ASN A 325 -41.60 -7.42 6.36
CA ASN A 325 -42.55 -6.50 5.67
C ASN A 325 -42.15 -6.24 4.19
N LEU A 326 -41.69 -7.28 3.49
CA LEU A 326 -41.28 -7.17 2.09
C LEU A 326 -42.50 -7.04 1.18
N LYS A 327 -42.51 -6.05 0.27
CA LYS A 327 -43.61 -5.75 -0.64
C LYS A 327 -43.21 -5.94 -2.10
N LYS A 328 -44.13 -6.50 -2.89
CA LYS A 328 -43.95 -6.55 -4.34
C LYS A 328 -44.00 -5.12 -4.89
N PRO A 329 -42.99 -4.70 -5.69
CA PRO A 329 -43.10 -3.44 -6.41
C PRO A 329 -44.30 -3.46 -7.34
N GLU A 330 -45.05 -2.32 -7.41
CA GLU A 330 -46.17 -2.15 -8.31
C GLU A 330 -45.77 -2.19 -9.78
#